data_3e578cecc6cb5cf261c419820c75ff62
#
_entry.id   3e578cecc6cb5cf261c419820c75ff62
#
_cell.length_a   1.000
_cell.length_b   1.000
_cell.length_c   1.000
_cell.angle_alpha   90.00
_cell.angle_beta   90.00
_cell.angle_gamma   90.00
#
_symmetry.space_group_name_H-M   'P 1'
#
loop_
_entity.id
_entity.type
_entity.pdbx_description
1 polymer ?
#
loop_
_entity_poly.entity_id
_entity_poly.type
_entity_poly.pdbx_seq_one_letter_code
_entity_poly.pdbx_strand_id
1 'polypeptide(L)'
;MDEIKALAETQAKLLDTSRELKGWMEKANNEIESVKKLDGETKAALDKLSTKAAELTDKCLDLERRISDAGSTEGKSETAGELLTKSEAFQAMAAGRSKFARVELKTAIVNATGQNQPLVADMRVPGIINNPNRVLTIRDLMPVGRTASNLVQFTKENVYTNNAAAQYSSPNRENVTKPESGITFTLANAAVVTLAHFIPVSRQVLDDAPQLESYVNGRLLYGLKLEEEDQLLNGAGTSGSLSGLLASGNNTAYNRSATGDTRIDTLRKAITQAALSEYAADAIVINPEDWEAIELTKATDGQYIMANPMALAGPQLWGKRVVATNSIAEGTFLVGAFTMGAQVWDRMDAAVQISYEDGDNFKKNMATLLAEERLALTVYRPAAFIKGTF
;
A
#
# COMPACT_ATOMS: atom_id res chain seq x y z
N MET A 1 1.27 28.01 -24.21
CA MET A 1 2.05 29.14 -23.66
C MET A 1 2.46 28.90 -22.21
N ASP A 2 1.68 28.15 -21.43
CA ASP A 2 2.00 27.89 -20.02
C ASP A 2 3.12 26.86 -19.81
N GLU A 3 3.27 25.88 -20.70
CA GLU A 3 4.37 24.91 -20.64
C GLU A 3 5.74 25.50 -20.92
N ILE A 4 5.81 26.48 -21.85
CA ILE A 4 7.07 27.19 -22.13
C ILE A 4 7.48 28.08 -20.95
N LYS A 5 6.50 28.64 -20.23
CA LYS A 5 6.78 29.37 -18.98
C LYS A 5 7.26 28.44 -17.85
N ALA A 6 6.67 27.25 -17.71
CA ALA A 6 7.09 26.27 -16.72
C ALA A 6 8.51 25.74 -17.02
N LEU A 7 8.87 25.56 -18.29
CA LEU A 7 10.22 25.18 -18.70
C LEU A 7 11.24 26.31 -18.43
N ALA A 8 10.86 27.56 -18.68
CA ALA A 8 11.71 28.73 -18.40
C ALA A 8 11.90 28.92 -16.87
N GLU A 9 10.88 28.68 -16.06
CA GLU A 9 10.99 28.72 -14.60
C GLU A 9 11.86 27.59 -14.02
N THR A 10 11.78 26.39 -14.58
CA THR A 10 12.66 25.29 -14.18
C THR A 10 14.10 25.52 -14.61
N GLN A 11 14.35 26.09 -15.79
CA GLN A 11 15.69 26.53 -16.19
C GLN A 11 16.25 27.64 -15.30
N ALA A 12 15.42 28.61 -14.94
CA ALA A 12 15.85 29.68 -14.02
C ALA A 12 16.22 29.12 -12.63
N LYS A 13 15.43 28.21 -12.09
CA LYS A 13 15.74 27.52 -10.81
C LYS A 13 17.01 26.68 -10.89
N LEU A 14 17.27 26.00 -12.01
CA LEU A 14 18.49 25.22 -12.23
C LEU A 14 19.73 26.11 -12.32
N LEU A 15 19.62 27.28 -12.94
CA LEU A 15 20.68 28.28 -13.00
C LEU A 15 20.98 28.90 -11.63
N ASP A 16 19.96 29.14 -10.81
CA ASP A 16 20.12 29.64 -9.44
C ASP A 16 20.75 28.58 -8.52
N THR A 17 20.31 27.32 -8.57
CA THR A 17 20.94 26.24 -7.81
C THR A 17 22.38 26.00 -8.25
N SER A 18 22.70 26.14 -9.54
CA SER A 18 24.09 26.07 -10.07
C SER A 18 24.97 27.22 -9.54
N ARG A 19 24.42 28.43 -9.43
CA ARG A 19 25.12 29.56 -8.81
C ARG A 19 25.34 29.39 -7.31
N GLU A 20 24.34 28.90 -6.60
CA GLU A 20 24.47 28.61 -5.18
C GLU A 20 25.51 27.52 -4.93
N LEU A 21 25.55 26.47 -5.75
CA LEU A 21 26.57 25.40 -5.68
C LEU A 21 27.97 25.95 -5.94
N LYS A 22 28.15 26.84 -6.91
CA LYS A 22 29.45 27.54 -7.13
C LYS A 22 29.84 28.38 -5.93
N GLY A 23 28.91 29.12 -5.33
CA GLY A 23 29.16 29.91 -4.13
C GLY A 23 29.50 29.06 -2.91
N TRP A 24 28.92 27.88 -2.75
CA TRP A 24 29.27 26.91 -1.73
C TRP A 24 30.65 26.27 -1.97
N MET A 25 30.99 25.95 -3.22
CA MET A 25 32.33 25.44 -3.57
C MET A 25 33.43 26.45 -3.33
N GLU A 26 33.20 27.74 -3.63
CA GLU A 26 34.18 28.81 -3.32
C GLU A 26 34.34 29.00 -1.81
N LYS A 27 33.28 28.96 -1.02
CA LYS A 27 33.33 28.99 0.43
C LYS A 27 34.05 27.77 1.00
N ALA A 28 33.76 26.57 0.51
CA ALA A 28 34.44 25.35 0.91
C ALA A 28 35.95 25.37 0.56
N ASN A 29 36.33 25.89 -0.59
CA ASN A 29 37.71 26.04 -0.99
C ASN A 29 38.45 27.07 -0.07
N ASN A 30 37.79 28.18 0.28
CA ASN A 30 38.37 29.18 1.18
C ASN A 30 38.49 28.64 2.63
N GLU A 31 37.57 27.84 3.12
CA GLU A 31 37.66 27.15 4.40
C GLU A 31 38.76 26.08 4.40
N ILE A 32 38.92 25.33 3.29
CA ILE A 32 39.99 24.35 3.09
C ILE A 32 41.39 25.01 3.08
N GLU A 33 41.55 26.21 2.51
CA GLU A 33 42.80 26.97 2.57
C GLU A 33 43.13 27.45 3.97
N SER A 34 42.12 27.75 4.82
CA SER A 34 42.31 28.17 6.20
C SER A 34 42.73 27.04 7.14
N VAL A 35 42.49 25.76 6.77
CA VAL A 35 42.83 24.56 7.58
C VAL A 35 44.16 23.92 7.15
N LYS A 36 45.18 24.72 6.86
CA LYS A 36 46.51 24.27 6.42
C LYS A 36 47.36 23.52 7.47
N LYS A 37 46.75 22.89 8.47
CA LYS A 37 47.45 22.10 9.52
C LYS A 37 46.80 20.74 9.79
N LEU A 38 46.56 19.93 8.77
CA LEU A 38 46.02 18.58 8.96
C LEU A 38 46.95 17.51 8.37
N ASP A 39 47.05 16.35 9.06
CA ASP A 39 47.91 15.20 8.76
C ASP A 39 47.78 14.69 7.34
N GLY A 40 48.84 14.00 6.83
CA GLY A 40 48.97 13.54 5.43
C GLY A 40 47.84 12.67 4.89
N GLU A 41 47.13 11.93 5.73
CA GLU A 41 46.01 11.09 5.34
C GLU A 41 44.74 11.90 4.99
N THR A 42 44.48 12.97 5.71
CA THR A 42 43.39 13.90 5.44
C THR A 42 43.62 14.71 4.17
N LYS A 43 44.88 15.00 3.84
CA LYS A 43 45.25 15.69 2.62
C LYS A 43 44.98 14.81 1.37
N ALA A 44 45.30 13.52 1.44
CA ALA A 44 45.05 12.55 0.38
C ALA A 44 43.54 12.29 0.19
N ALA A 45 42.72 12.35 1.24
CA ALA A 45 41.27 12.26 1.17
C ALA A 45 40.66 13.51 0.53
N LEU A 46 41.18 14.66 0.83
CA LEU A 46 40.77 15.97 0.30
C LEU A 46 41.10 16.11 -1.19
N ASP A 47 42.25 15.63 -1.65
CA ASP A 47 42.62 15.59 -3.07
C ASP A 47 41.71 14.64 -3.87
N LYS A 48 41.34 13.51 -3.27
CA LYS A 48 40.35 12.60 -3.88
C LYS A 48 38.96 13.20 -3.95
N LEU A 49 38.55 14.00 -2.99
CA LEU A 49 37.28 14.73 -2.97
C LEU A 49 37.26 15.84 -4.02
N SER A 50 38.36 16.61 -4.13
CA SER A 50 38.47 17.67 -5.12
C SER A 50 38.47 17.14 -6.57
N THR A 51 39.15 16.01 -6.84
CA THR A 51 39.11 15.34 -8.16
C THR A 51 37.72 14.82 -8.48
N LYS A 52 37.00 14.22 -7.53
CA LYS A 52 35.61 13.80 -7.75
C LYS A 52 34.66 14.98 -7.95
N ALA A 53 34.87 16.09 -7.28
CA ALA A 53 34.08 17.29 -7.49
C ALA A 53 34.32 17.90 -8.89
N ALA A 54 35.55 17.88 -9.39
CA ALA A 54 35.89 18.31 -10.75
C ALA A 54 35.24 17.37 -11.79
N GLU A 55 35.32 16.05 -11.60
CA GLU A 55 34.64 15.07 -12.48
C GLU A 55 33.13 15.23 -12.51
N LEU A 56 32.52 15.56 -11.38
CA LEU A 56 31.08 15.87 -11.31
C LEU A 56 30.73 17.15 -12.03
N THR A 57 31.57 18.16 -11.93
CA THR A 57 31.36 19.42 -12.66
C THR A 57 31.46 19.24 -14.17
N ASP A 58 32.43 18.44 -14.63
CA ASP A 58 32.56 18.09 -16.05
C ASP A 58 31.38 17.27 -16.58
N LYS A 59 30.88 16.35 -15.78
CA LYS A 59 29.66 15.58 -16.11
C LYS A 59 28.40 16.48 -16.16
N CYS A 60 28.28 17.44 -15.27
CA CYS A 60 27.19 18.42 -15.32
C CYS A 60 27.27 19.29 -16.57
N LEU A 61 28.47 19.74 -16.96
CA LEU A 61 28.69 20.51 -18.20
C LEU A 61 28.41 19.66 -19.46
N ASP A 62 28.74 18.37 -19.45
CA ASP A 62 28.43 17.45 -20.55
C ASP A 62 26.93 17.17 -20.64
N LEU A 63 26.25 17.04 -19.50
CA LEU A 63 24.78 16.95 -19.46
C LEU A 63 24.10 18.23 -19.95
N GLU A 64 24.60 19.42 -19.56
CA GLU A 64 24.09 20.71 -20.06
C GLU A 64 24.28 20.81 -21.57
N ARG A 65 25.42 20.39 -22.12
CA ARG A 65 25.65 20.32 -23.57
C ARG A 65 24.71 19.33 -24.25
N ARG A 66 24.54 18.13 -23.71
CA ARG A 66 23.62 17.13 -24.26
C ARG A 66 22.17 17.56 -24.21
N ILE A 67 21.75 18.29 -23.18
CA ILE A 67 20.41 18.90 -23.10
C ILE A 67 20.26 20.05 -24.09
N SER A 68 21.30 20.86 -24.27
CA SER A 68 21.33 21.92 -25.30
C SER A 68 21.33 21.34 -26.71
N ASP A 69 22.05 20.26 -26.96
CA ASP A 69 22.08 19.58 -28.27
C ASP A 69 20.79 18.77 -28.51
N ALA A 70 20.16 18.20 -27.48
CA ALA A 70 18.87 17.54 -27.59
C ALA A 70 17.72 18.53 -27.86
N GLY A 71 17.85 19.76 -27.38
CA GLY A 71 16.93 20.87 -27.73
C GLY A 71 17.10 21.41 -29.16
N SER A 72 18.20 21.05 -29.85
CA SER A 72 18.48 21.51 -31.21
C SER A 72 18.25 20.46 -32.30
N THR A 73 17.87 19.22 -31.94
CA THR A 73 17.59 18.11 -32.90
C THR A 73 16.08 17.83 -33.07
N GLU A 74 15.20 18.75 -32.71
CA GLU A 74 13.90 18.78 -33.36
C GLU A 74 14.13 19.29 -34.76
N GLY A 75 14.08 18.41 -35.75
CA GLY A 75 14.01 18.80 -37.16
C GLY A 75 12.89 19.81 -37.31
N LYS A 76 13.26 21.07 -37.55
CA LYS A 76 12.33 22.13 -37.92
C LYS A 76 11.57 21.61 -39.12
N SER A 77 10.38 21.07 -38.91
CA SER A 77 9.41 20.93 -39.98
C SER A 77 9.05 22.34 -40.37
N GLU A 78 9.52 22.77 -41.56
CA GLU A 78 9.17 24.07 -42.10
C GLU A 78 7.65 24.21 -42.11
N THR A 79 7.14 25.19 -41.40
CA THR A 79 5.71 25.45 -41.37
C THR A 79 5.23 25.86 -42.76
N ALA A 80 3.96 25.56 -43.09
CA ALA A 80 3.37 25.97 -44.38
C ALA A 80 3.58 27.46 -44.68
N GLY A 81 3.68 28.31 -43.66
CA GLY A 81 4.00 29.73 -43.76
C GLY A 81 5.46 29.97 -44.17
N GLU A 82 6.43 29.19 -43.69
CA GLU A 82 7.84 29.32 -44.08
C GLU A 82 8.09 28.83 -45.51
N LEU A 83 7.40 27.76 -45.93
CA LEU A 83 7.42 27.29 -47.32
C LEU A 83 6.82 28.32 -48.27
N LEU A 84 5.78 29.04 -47.84
CA LEU A 84 5.13 30.08 -48.60
C LEU A 84 6.05 31.32 -48.73
N THR A 85 6.72 31.72 -47.65
CA THR A 85 7.65 32.89 -47.67
C THR A 85 8.95 32.59 -48.41
N LYS A 86 9.41 31.36 -48.50
CA LYS A 86 10.59 30.94 -49.26
C LYS A 86 10.29 30.69 -50.74
N SER A 87 9.02 30.65 -51.17
CA SER A 87 8.67 30.38 -52.55
C SER A 87 9.04 31.55 -53.47
N GLU A 88 9.58 31.24 -54.66
CA GLU A 88 9.92 32.26 -55.69
C GLU A 88 8.72 33.14 -56.08
N ALA A 89 7.53 32.55 -56.07
CA ALA A 89 6.30 33.26 -56.35
C ALA A 89 5.99 34.34 -55.31
N PHE A 90 6.24 34.10 -54.03
CA PHE A 90 6.04 35.07 -52.96
C PHE A 90 7.15 36.13 -52.96
N GLN A 91 8.39 35.76 -53.25
CA GLN A 91 9.51 36.68 -53.37
C GLN A 91 9.34 37.62 -54.59
N ALA A 92 8.81 37.12 -55.71
CA ALA A 92 8.48 37.91 -56.83
C ALA A 92 7.34 38.95 -56.61
N MET A 93 6.38 38.56 -55.76
CA MET A 93 5.31 39.42 -55.28
C MET A 93 5.84 40.49 -54.32
N ALA A 94 6.68 40.09 -53.35
CA ALA A 94 7.31 41.03 -52.41
C ALA A 94 8.26 42.01 -53.08
N ALA A 95 8.88 41.62 -54.21
CA ALA A 95 9.71 42.49 -55.06
C ALA A 95 8.91 43.33 -56.04
N GLY A 96 7.58 43.32 -56.00
CA GLY A 96 6.70 44.12 -56.87
C GLY A 96 6.63 43.64 -58.32
N ARG A 97 7.15 42.45 -58.66
CA ARG A 97 7.18 41.89 -60.01
C ARG A 97 5.93 41.13 -60.41
N SER A 98 5.09 40.73 -59.40
CA SER A 98 3.82 40.03 -59.58
C SER A 98 2.74 40.61 -58.68
N LYS A 99 1.48 40.63 -59.13
CA LYS A 99 0.35 41.11 -58.33
C LYS A 99 -0.29 40.01 -57.44
N PHE A 100 0.08 38.76 -57.66
CA PHE A 100 -0.37 37.62 -56.83
C PHE A 100 0.67 36.50 -56.87
N ALA A 101 0.74 35.75 -55.78
CA ALA A 101 1.54 34.52 -55.66
C ALA A 101 0.61 33.34 -55.44
N ARG A 102 0.73 32.29 -56.27
CA ARG A 102 0.01 31.03 -56.09
C ARG A 102 1.04 29.94 -55.85
N VAL A 103 0.96 29.33 -54.66
CA VAL A 103 1.76 28.16 -54.32
C VAL A 103 0.82 26.96 -54.24
N GLU A 104 0.99 26.02 -55.16
CA GLU A 104 0.21 24.78 -55.15
C GLU A 104 0.89 23.80 -54.21
N LEU A 105 0.28 23.59 -53.03
CA LEU A 105 0.59 22.46 -52.16
C LEU A 105 -0.06 21.22 -52.78
N LYS A 106 0.73 20.40 -53.46
CA LYS A 106 0.25 19.27 -54.27
C LYS A 106 -0.30 18.07 -53.44
N THR A 107 -0.28 18.12 -52.12
CA THR A 107 -0.77 17.02 -51.29
C THR A 107 -1.48 17.57 -50.05
N ALA A 108 -2.71 17.14 -49.81
CA ALA A 108 -3.36 17.37 -48.53
C ALA A 108 -2.52 16.62 -47.47
N ILE A 109 -1.94 17.38 -46.53
CA ILE A 109 -1.22 16.80 -45.39
C ILE A 109 -2.29 16.24 -44.43
N VAL A 110 -2.55 14.93 -44.52
CA VAL A 110 -3.46 14.21 -43.62
C VAL A 110 -2.66 13.24 -42.80
N ASN A 111 -2.97 13.14 -41.52
CA ASN A 111 -2.43 12.11 -40.61
C ASN A 111 -3.12 10.79 -40.92
N ALA A 112 -2.80 10.17 -42.08
CA ALA A 112 -3.40 8.92 -42.53
C ALA A 112 -2.46 7.74 -42.29
N THR A 113 -2.98 6.74 -41.65
CA THR A 113 -2.36 5.42 -41.44
C THR A 113 -2.07 4.78 -42.83
N GLY A 114 -0.80 4.75 -43.24
CA GLY A 114 -0.40 3.98 -44.43
C GLY A 114 0.60 4.58 -45.39
N GLN A 115 0.98 5.84 -45.26
CA GLN A 115 2.02 6.48 -46.07
C GLN A 115 3.02 7.21 -45.17
N ASN A 116 4.18 6.56 -44.96
CA ASN A 116 5.43 7.18 -44.48
C ASN A 116 5.31 8.14 -43.29
N GLN A 117 5.35 7.60 -42.09
CA GLN A 117 5.50 8.28 -40.80
C GLN A 117 4.31 9.18 -40.37
N PRO A 118 3.74 8.90 -39.20
CA PRO A 118 2.76 9.80 -38.61
C PRO A 118 3.43 11.17 -38.35
N LEU A 119 2.80 12.23 -38.89
CA LEU A 119 3.24 13.60 -38.70
C LEU A 119 3.17 14.07 -37.25
N VAL A 120 2.46 13.33 -36.43
CA VAL A 120 2.35 13.55 -35.00
C VAL A 120 2.92 12.30 -34.30
N ALA A 121 4.00 12.45 -33.55
CA ALA A 121 4.53 11.39 -32.73
C ALA A 121 3.54 11.06 -31.62
N ASP A 122 3.21 9.79 -31.48
CA ASP A 122 2.39 9.30 -30.37
C ASP A 122 3.10 9.58 -29.03
N MET A 123 2.45 10.36 -28.19
CA MET A 123 2.95 10.58 -26.84
C MET A 123 2.69 9.33 -25.99
N ARG A 124 3.72 8.54 -25.72
CA ARG A 124 3.64 7.43 -24.80
C ARG A 124 3.87 7.94 -23.37
N VAL A 125 2.87 7.84 -22.52
CA VAL A 125 3.03 8.15 -21.09
C VAL A 125 4.03 7.13 -20.51
N PRO A 126 5.17 7.58 -19.97
CA PRO A 126 6.13 6.67 -19.36
C PRO A 126 5.57 6.07 -18.06
N GLY A 127 5.80 4.78 -17.84
CA GLY A 127 5.39 4.08 -16.64
C GLY A 127 4.16 3.18 -16.83
N ILE A 128 3.90 2.38 -15.78
CA ILE A 128 2.76 1.48 -15.69
C ILE A 128 1.72 2.11 -14.77
N ILE A 129 0.52 2.33 -15.28
CA ILE A 129 -0.60 2.83 -14.47
C ILE A 129 -1.12 1.69 -13.61
N ASN A 130 -0.98 1.82 -12.31
CA ASN A 130 -1.40 0.80 -11.35
C ASN A 130 -2.92 0.83 -11.14
N ASN A 131 -3.51 -0.35 -10.99
CA ASN A 131 -4.84 -0.45 -10.40
C ASN A 131 -4.80 -0.03 -8.92
N PRO A 132 -5.89 0.57 -8.39
CA PRO A 132 -5.95 0.98 -6.99
C PRO A 132 -5.78 -0.24 -6.08
N ASN A 133 -5.10 -0.04 -4.96
CA ASN A 133 -4.91 -1.04 -3.92
C ASN A 133 -5.86 -0.76 -2.76
N ARG A 134 -6.49 -1.82 -2.24
CA ARG A 134 -7.27 -1.75 -1.00
C ARG A 134 -6.34 -1.55 0.19
N VAL A 135 -6.77 -0.75 1.16
CA VAL A 135 -6.06 -0.64 2.45
C VAL A 135 -6.35 -1.90 3.25
N LEU A 136 -5.29 -2.57 3.69
CA LEU A 136 -5.35 -3.79 4.50
C LEU A 136 -5.23 -3.39 5.98
N THR A 137 -6.21 -3.76 6.79
CA THR A 137 -6.34 -3.21 8.16
C THR A 137 -6.55 -4.26 9.24
N ILE A 138 -6.86 -5.51 8.89
CA ILE A 138 -7.18 -6.55 9.88
C ILE A 138 -5.96 -6.95 10.70
N ARG A 139 -4.80 -7.07 10.07
CA ARG A 139 -3.55 -7.38 10.76
C ARG A 139 -3.20 -6.32 11.82
N ASP A 140 -3.49 -5.05 11.54
CA ASP A 140 -3.19 -3.91 12.43
C ASP A 140 -4.04 -3.90 13.72
N LEU A 141 -5.08 -4.71 13.78
CA LEU A 141 -5.92 -4.85 14.98
C LEU A 141 -5.32 -5.80 16.01
N MET A 142 -4.41 -6.67 15.60
CA MET A 142 -3.86 -7.74 16.43
C MET A 142 -2.37 -7.52 16.71
N PRO A 143 -1.90 -7.89 17.90
CA PRO A 143 -0.47 -7.91 18.18
C PRO A 143 0.24 -8.95 17.31
N VAL A 144 1.46 -8.64 16.91
CA VAL A 144 2.31 -9.50 16.09
C VAL A 144 3.45 -10.04 16.94
N GLY A 145 3.68 -11.35 16.89
CA GLY A 145 4.82 -12.03 17.49
C GLY A 145 5.67 -12.75 16.43
N ARG A 146 6.83 -13.26 16.83
CA ARG A 146 7.69 -14.07 15.97
C ARG A 146 7.87 -15.47 16.54
N THR A 147 7.91 -16.47 15.67
CA THR A 147 8.15 -17.88 16.06
C THR A 147 9.16 -18.53 15.13
N ALA A 148 9.98 -19.42 15.69
CA ALA A 148 10.87 -20.29 14.91
C ALA A 148 10.27 -21.70 14.70
N SER A 149 9.15 -22.02 15.38
CA SER A 149 8.49 -23.33 15.32
C SER A 149 7.45 -23.41 14.22
N ASN A 150 7.15 -24.61 13.74
CA ASN A 150 6.04 -24.89 12.81
C ASN A 150 4.68 -24.94 13.51
N LEU A 151 4.66 -25.00 14.83
CA LEU A 151 3.46 -25.13 15.64
C LEU A 151 3.59 -24.21 16.85
N VAL A 152 2.61 -23.34 17.05
CA VAL A 152 2.49 -22.51 18.25
C VAL A 152 1.53 -23.22 19.21
N GLN A 153 2.06 -23.67 20.34
CA GLN A 153 1.25 -24.30 21.40
C GLN A 153 1.02 -23.29 22.51
N PHE A 154 -0.20 -23.23 22.98
CA PHE A 154 -0.55 -22.37 24.11
C PHE A 154 -1.63 -23.02 24.99
N THR A 155 -1.57 -22.73 26.27
CA THR A 155 -2.52 -23.26 27.25
C THR A 155 -3.65 -22.25 27.44
N LYS A 156 -4.88 -22.68 27.21
CA LYS A 156 -6.09 -21.93 27.51
C LYS A 156 -6.63 -22.32 28.86
N GLU A 157 -7.03 -21.37 29.67
CA GLU A 157 -7.94 -21.65 30.80
C GLU A 157 -9.31 -22.01 30.20
N ASN A 158 -9.80 -23.17 30.56
CA ASN A 158 -11.07 -23.68 30.05
C ASN A 158 -12.24 -23.25 30.94
N VAL A 159 -12.22 -23.67 32.20
CA VAL A 159 -13.26 -23.35 33.16
C VAL A 159 -12.63 -22.85 34.44
N TYR A 160 -13.10 -21.72 34.91
CA TYR A 160 -12.84 -21.18 36.23
C TYR A 160 -14.13 -21.19 37.03
N THR A 161 -14.21 -22.04 38.03
CA THR A 161 -15.35 -22.09 38.96
C THR A 161 -14.97 -21.34 40.22
N ASN A 162 -15.53 -20.15 40.39
CA ASN A 162 -15.31 -19.35 41.58
C ASN A 162 -16.41 -19.63 42.60
N ASN A 163 -16.09 -20.34 43.67
CA ASN A 163 -16.98 -20.60 44.76
C ASN A 163 -16.62 -19.79 46.01
N ALA A 164 -15.86 -18.70 45.84
CA ALA A 164 -15.52 -17.83 46.96
C ALA A 164 -16.79 -17.28 47.63
N ALA A 165 -16.94 -17.51 48.90
CA ALA A 165 -18.09 -17.04 49.66
C ALA A 165 -17.66 -16.50 51.04
N ALA A 166 -18.48 -15.62 51.57
CA ALA A 166 -18.29 -15.14 52.93
C ALA A 166 -18.46 -16.28 53.93
N GLN A 167 -17.49 -16.42 54.79
CA GLN A 167 -17.51 -17.46 55.84
C GLN A 167 -18.47 -17.06 56.95
N TYR A 168 -19.70 -17.56 56.90
CA TYR A 168 -20.73 -17.30 57.89
C TYR A 168 -21.59 -18.54 58.06
N SER A 169 -21.71 -18.99 59.30
CA SER A 169 -22.72 -19.96 59.71
C SER A 169 -23.41 -19.40 60.96
N SER A 170 -24.71 -19.27 60.91
CA SER A 170 -25.50 -18.81 62.08
C SER A 170 -25.64 -19.98 63.05
N PRO A 171 -25.37 -19.81 64.39
CA PRO A 171 -24.97 -18.57 65.07
C PRO A 171 -23.45 -18.31 65.10
N ASN A 172 -22.62 -19.21 64.59
CA ASN A 172 -21.18 -19.14 64.73
C ASN A 172 -20.52 -18.68 63.44
N ARG A 173 -19.50 -17.80 63.54
CA ARG A 173 -18.70 -17.34 62.42
C ARG A 173 -17.41 -18.14 62.23
N GLU A 174 -17.22 -19.17 63.01
CA GLU A 174 -16.03 -20.01 63.07
C GLU A 174 -16.36 -21.43 62.71
N ASN A 175 -15.34 -22.22 62.30
CA ASN A 175 -15.43 -23.62 61.95
C ASN A 175 -16.35 -23.97 60.77
N VAL A 176 -16.41 -23.08 59.77
CA VAL A 176 -17.10 -23.33 58.49
C VAL A 176 -16.07 -23.79 57.46
N THR A 177 -16.35 -24.88 56.76
CA THR A 177 -15.53 -25.38 55.69
C THR A 177 -15.50 -24.36 54.55
N LYS A 178 -14.30 -23.95 54.11
CA LYS A 178 -14.12 -23.05 52.99
C LYS A 178 -14.55 -23.74 51.70
N PRO A 179 -15.31 -23.06 50.81
CA PRO A 179 -15.68 -23.64 49.54
C PRO A 179 -14.44 -23.80 48.63
N GLU A 180 -14.39 -24.92 47.90
CA GLU A 180 -13.34 -25.23 46.95
C GLU A 180 -13.67 -24.59 45.59
N SER A 181 -12.74 -23.83 45.03
CA SER A 181 -12.78 -23.30 43.66
C SER A 181 -11.91 -24.16 42.76
N GLY A 182 -12.33 -24.30 41.50
CA GLY A 182 -11.64 -25.13 40.52
C GLY A 182 -11.20 -24.33 39.29
N ILE A 183 -10.04 -24.67 38.72
CA ILE A 183 -9.57 -24.14 37.46
C ILE A 183 -9.06 -25.29 36.61
N THR A 184 -9.43 -25.27 35.32
CA THR A 184 -9.00 -26.29 34.37
C THR A 184 -8.33 -25.64 33.17
N PHE A 185 -7.35 -26.30 32.58
CA PHE A 185 -6.58 -25.82 31.42
C PHE A 185 -6.72 -26.78 30.25
N THR A 186 -6.72 -26.21 29.04
CA THR A 186 -6.73 -26.97 27.79
C THR A 186 -5.58 -26.52 26.91
N LEU A 187 -4.84 -27.47 26.36
CA LEU A 187 -3.78 -27.19 25.38
C LEU A 187 -4.42 -26.92 24.00
N ALA A 188 -4.07 -25.81 23.40
CA ALA A 188 -4.47 -25.46 22.04
C ALA A 188 -3.25 -25.29 21.15
N ASN A 189 -3.43 -25.56 19.86
CA ASN A 189 -2.37 -25.55 18.86
C ASN A 189 -2.78 -24.66 17.70
N ALA A 190 -1.84 -23.87 17.18
CA ALA A 190 -1.98 -23.15 15.92
C ALA A 190 -0.82 -23.54 15.00
N ALA A 191 -1.14 -24.16 13.87
CA ALA A 191 -0.15 -24.54 12.88
C ALA A 191 0.29 -23.33 12.07
N VAL A 192 1.58 -23.26 11.75
CA VAL A 192 2.12 -22.27 10.80
C VAL A 192 1.76 -22.71 9.40
N VAL A 193 1.11 -21.82 8.65
CA VAL A 193 0.72 -22.03 7.26
C VAL A 193 1.64 -21.19 6.36
N THR A 194 1.93 -21.71 5.18
CA THR A 194 2.67 -21.00 4.13
C THR A 194 1.66 -20.45 3.14
N LEU A 195 1.66 -19.13 2.96
CA LEU A 195 0.94 -18.47 1.89
C LEU A 195 1.96 -18.17 0.79
N ALA A 196 1.67 -18.57 -0.44
CA ALA A 196 2.58 -18.39 -1.56
C ALA A 196 1.82 -18.29 -2.88
N HIS A 197 2.38 -17.50 -3.80
CA HIS A 197 1.97 -17.47 -5.20
C HIS A 197 3.15 -17.09 -6.08
N PHE A 198 3.04 -17.39 -7.38
CA PHE A 198 4.11 -17.09 -8.32
C PHE A 198 3.59 -16.53 -9.63
N ILE A 199 4.45 -15.82 -10.34
CA ILE A 199 4.20 -15.29 -11.69
C ILE A 199 5.39 -15.66 -12.58
N PRO A 200 5.16 -16.34 -13.73
CA PRO A 200 6.19 -16.52 -14.76
C PRO A 200 6.35 -15.23 -15.58
N VAL A 201 7.57 -14.79 -15.81
CA VAL A 201 7.91 -13.58 -16.57
C VAL A 201 9.01 -13.91 -17.57
N SER A 202 8.98 -13.33 -18.77
CA SER A 202 10.06 -13.47 -19.73
C SER A 202 11.31 -12.69 -19.27
N ARG A 203 12.48 -13.32 -19.35
CA ARG A 203 13.75 -12.69 -19.02
C ARG A 203 14.04 -11.46 -19.87
N GLN A 204 13.71 -11.52 -21.17
CA GLN A 204 13.88 -10.39 -22.08
C GLN A 204 13.10 -9.16 -21.63
N VAL A 205 11.86 -9.35 -21.17
CA VAL A 205 11.02 -8.25 -20.68
C VAL A 205 11.55 -7.67 -19.37
N LEU A 206 12.15 -8.49 -18.48
CA LEU A 206 12.80 -8.00 -17.27
C LEU A 206 14.05 -7.18 -17.58
N ASP A 207 14.86 -7.63 -18.57
CA ASP A 207 16.07 -6.93 -18.99
C ASP A 207 15.74 -5.60 -19.70
N ASP A 208 14.70 -5.58 -20.55
CA ASP A 208 14.30 -4.41 -21.33
C ASP A 208 13.46 -3.37 -20.55
N ALA A 209 12.78 -3.80 -19.50
CA ALA A 209 11.89 -2.96 -18.72
C ALA A 209 12.13 -3.09 -17.21
N PRO A 210 13.18 -2.47 -16.64
CA PRO A 210 13.50 -2.56 -15.20
C PRO A 210 12.35 -2.09 -14.29
N GLN A 211 11.49 -1.17 -14.75
CA GLN A 211 10.29 -0.74 -14.02
C GLN A 211 9.27 -1.87 -13.83
N LEU A 212 9.24 -2.85 -14.74
CA LEU A 212 8.32 -3.97 -14.64
C LEU A 212 8.69 -4.89 -13.48
N GLU A 213 9.97 -5.12 -13.21
CA GLU A 213 10.39 -5.94 -12.06
C GLU A 213 9.88 -5.34 -10.74
N SER A 214 10.10 -4.05 -10.53
CA SER A 214 9.62 -3.35 -9.34
C SER A 214 8.10 -3.39 -9.23
N TYR A 215 7.39 -3.22 -10.35
CA TYR A 215 5.94 -3.30 -10.39
C TYR A 215 5.42 -4.70 -10.03
N VAL A 216 5.99 -5.75 -10.64
CA VAL A 216 5.58 -7.14 -10.38
C VAL A 216 5.86 -7.52 -8.93
N ASN A 217 7.03 -7.16 -8.39
CA ASN A 217 7.37 -7.40 -6.99
C ASN A 217 6.36 -6.71 -6.05
N GLY A 218 6.00 -5.46 -6.31
CA GLY A 218 4.99 -4.75 -5.52
C GLY A 218 3.60 -5.40 -5.60
N ARG A 219 3.20 -5.88 -6.78
CA ARG A 219 1.90 -6.56 -6.98
C ARG A 219 1.87 -7.94 -6.34
N LEU A 220 2.99 -8.69 -6.38
CA LEU A 220 3.12 -9.96 -5.69
C LEU A 220 2.99 -9.80 -4.18
N LEU A 221 3.72 -8.86 -3.58
CA LEU A 221 3.62 -8.59 -2.15
C LEU A 221 2.21 -8.14 -1.75
N TYR A 222 1.57 -7.27 -2.55
CA TYR A 222 0.20 -6.85 -2.29
C TYR A 222 -0.78 -8.02 -2.38
N GLY A 223 -0.66 -8.88 -3.40
CA GLY A 223 -1.51 -10.07 -3.55
C GLY A 223 -1.36 -11.04 -2.38
N LEU A 224 -0.13 -11.25 -1.89
CA LEU A 224 0.15 -12.07 -0.72
C LEU A 224 -0.54 -11.51 0.54
N LYS A 225 -0.40 -10.20 0.77
CA LYS A 225 -1.04 -9.51 1.91
C LYS A 225 -2.56 -9.49 1.82
N LEU A 226 -3.11 -9.49 0.62
CA LEU A 226 -4.55 -9.60 0.41
C LEU A 226 -5.07 -10.99 0.84
N GLU A 227 -4.36 -12.04 0.48
CA GLU A 227 -4.65 -13.41 0.90
C GLU A 227 -4.46 -13.58 2.41
N GLU A 228 -3.41 -12.97 2.99
CA GLU A 228 -3.21 -12.94 4.45
C GLU A 228 -4.45 -12.37 5.16
N GLU A 229 -4.97 -11.24 4.72
CA GLU A 229 -6.17 -10.62 5.32
C GLU A 229 -7.38 -11.54 5.23
N ASP A 230 -7.58 -12.20 4.08
CA ASP A 230 -8.68 -13.15 3.91
C ASP A 230 -8.51 -14.37 4.81
N GLN A 231 -7.34 -14.94 4.89
CA GLN A 231 -7.04 -16.10 5.76
C GLN A 231 -7.15 -15.76 7.25
N LEU A 232 -6.77 -14.56 7.67
CA LEU A 232 -6.92 -14.10 9.06
C LEU A 232 -8.40 -13.99 9.47
N LEU A 233 -9.29 -13.62 8.54
CA LEU A 233 -10.72 -13.52 8.78
C LEU A 233 -11.45 -14.84 8.52
N ASN A 234 -11.35 -15.37 7.30
CA ASN A 234 -12.20 -16.43 6.76
C ASN A 234 -11.52 -17.81 6.76
N GLY A 235 -10.24 -17.90 7.08
CA GLY A 235 -9.51 -19.16 7.03
C GLY A 235 -10.25 -20.29 7.76
N ALA A 236 -10.43 -21.42 7.09
CA ALA A 236 -11.27 -22.51 7.57
C ALA A 236 -10.65 -23.36 8.69
N GLY A 237 -9.35 -23.22 8.94
CA GLY A 237 -8.61 -24.05 9.92
C GLY A 237 -8.40 -25.50 9.49
N THR A 238 -8.70 -25.83 8.25
CA THR A 238 -8.47 -27.16 7.67
C THR A 238 -7.06 -27.22 7.06
N SER A 239 -6.65 -28.41 6.62
CA SER A 239 -5.30 -28.65 6.09
C SER A 239 -4.89 -27.61 5.03
N GLY A 240 -3.87 -26.81 5.35
CA GLY A 240 -3.32 -25.80 4.46
C GLY A 240 -3.90 -24.39 4.60
N SER A 241 -4.90 -24.17 5.47
CA SER A 241 -5.45 -22.83 5.75
C SER A 241 -5.31 -22.44 7.21
N LEU A 242 -5.24 -21.13 7.49
CA LEU A 242 -5.27 -20.61 8.85
C LEU A 242 -6.64 -20.87 9.49
N SER A 243 -6.67 -20.95 10.81
CA SER A 243 -7.94 -20.91 11.55
C SER A 243 -8.31 -19.44 11.79
N GLY A 244 -9.07 -18.87 10.86
CA GLY A 244 -9.46 -17.46 10.87
C GLY A 244 -10.37 -17.07 12.03
N LEU A 245 -10.56 -15.78 12.25
CA LEU A 245 -11.42 -15.26 13.32
C LEU A 245 -12.90 -15.64 13.14
N LEU A 246 -13.37 -15.79 11.90
CA LEU A 246 -14.74 -16.20 11.59
C LEU A 246 -14.94 -17.71 11.57
N ALA A 247 -13.86 -18.50 11.71
CA ALA A 247 -13.93 -19.96 11.77
C ALA A 247 -14.72 -20.44 12.99
N SER A 248 -15.35 -21.60 12.85
CA SER A 248 -16.08 -22.21 13.94
C SER A 248 -15.16 -22.51 15.13
N GLY A 249 -15.55 -22.11 16.33
CA GLY A 249 -14.77 -22.29 17.56
C GLY A 249 -13.80 -21.15 17.89
N ASN A 250 -13.60 -20.17 17.00
CA ASN A 250 -12.78 -18.99 17.26
C ASN A 250 -13.60 -17.76 17.65
N ASN A 251 -14.91 -17.86 17.60
CA ASN A 251 -15.84 -16.77 17.92
C ASN A 251 -17.06 -17.32 18.65
N THR A 252 -17.81 -16.42 19.27
CA THR A 252 -19.10 -16.69 19.89
C THR A 252 -20.19 -16.11 19.02
N ALA A 253 -21.25 -16.88 18.78
CA ALA A 253 -22.38 -16.39 18.01
C ALA A 253 -23.12 -15.27 18.76
N TYR A 254 -23.54 -14.27 18.00
CA TYR A 254 -24.42 -13.22 18.52
C TYR A 254 -25.79 -13.81 18.89
N ASN A 255 -26.24 -13.60 20.12
CA ASN A 255 -27.47 -14.19 20.66
C ASN A 255 -28.43 -13.17 21.28
N ARG A 256 -28.25 -11.88 21.00
CA ARG A 256 -29.06 -10.80 21.59
C ARG A 256 -29.96 -10.09 20.58
N SER A 257 -30.24 -10.72 19.45
CA SER A 257 -31.13 -10.21 18.42
C SER A 257 -32.58 -10.04 18.96
N ALA A 258 -33.22 -8.93 18.62
CA ALA A 258 -34.62 -8.68 18.91
C ALA A 258 -35.31 -8.17 17.63
N THR A 259 -36.60 -8.46 17.52
CA THR A 259 -37.40 -8.01 16.38
C THR A 259 -37.46 -6.46 16.35
N GLY A 260 -37.08 -5.89 15.21
CA GLY A 260 -37.06 -4.45 15.00
C GLY A 260 -35.74 -3.77 15.35
N ASP A 261 -34.70 -4.53 15.69
CA ASP A 261 -33.35 -3.98 15.88
C ASP A 261 -32.82 -3.37 14.58
N THR A 262 -32.29 -2.17 14.69
CA THR A 262 -31.48 -1.58 13.62
C THR A 262 -30.06 -2.17 13.61
N ARG A 263 -29.33 -1.98 12.52
CA ARG A 263 -27.89 -2.39 12.45
C ARG A 263 -27.07 -1.76 13.57
N ILE A 264 -27.37 -0.53 13.93
CA ILE A 264 -26.73 0.22 15.04
C ILE A 264 -27.00 -0.45 16.38
N ASP A 265 -28.26 -0.84 16.63
CA ASP A 265 -28.67 -1.51 17.87
C ASP A 265 -28.00 -2.88 17.99
N THR A 266 -27.96 -3.62 16.88
CA THR A 266 -27.31 -4.94 16.81
C THR A 266 -25.83 -4.84 17.21
N LEU A 267 -25.08 -3.91 16.63
CA LEU A 267 -23.67 -3.69 16.98
C LEU A 267 -23.51 -3.25 18.45
N ARG A 268 -24.38 -2.39 18.96
CA ARG A 268 -24.35 -2.00 20.37
C ARG A 268 -24.59 -3.18 21.31
N LYS A 269 -25.54 -4.04 20.97
CA LYS A 269 -25.83 -5.26 21.73
C LYS A 269 -24.70 -6.27 21.64
N ALA A 270 -24.03 -6.38 20.50
CA ALA A 270 -22.84 -7.22 20.33
C ALA A 270 -21.67 -6.76 21.23
N ILE A 271 -21.42 -5.43 21.29
CA ILE A 271 -20.44 -4.85 22.22
C ILE A 271 -20.79 -5.20 23.67
N THR A 272 -22.08 -5.13 24.03
CA THR A 272 -22.55 -5.48 25.36
C THR A 272 -22.36 -6.97 25.63
N GLN A 273 -22.59 -7.84 24.66
CA GLN A 273 -22.37 -9.27 24.79
C GLN A 273 -20.89 -9.59 25.05
N ALA A 274 -19.96 -8.92 24.36
CA ALA A 274 -18.53 -9.04 24.64
C ALA A 274 -18.19 -8.56 26.06
N ALA A 275 -18.75 -7.43 26.48
CA ALA A 275 -18.56 -6.88 27.82
C ALA A 275 -19.09 -7.80 28.95
N LEU A 276 -20.21 -8.50 28.70
CA LEU A 276 -20.74 -9.50 29.64
C LEU A 276 -19.85 -10.74 29.77
N SER A 277 -19.01 -11.00 28.75
CA SER A 277 -17.95 -12.01 28.81
C SER A 277 -16.64 -11.45 29.39
N GLU A 278 -16.68 -10.24 29.96
CA GLU A 278 -15.56 -9.51 30.58
C GLU A 278 -14.48 -9.05 29.59
N TYR A 279 -14.80 -8.99 28.28
CA TYR A 279 -13.91 -8.48 27.25
C TYR A 279 -14.37 -7.12 26.76
N ALA A 280 -13.51 -6.11 26.88
CA ALA A 280 -13.75 -4.80 26.30
C ALA A 280 -13.47 -4.83 24.80
N ALA A 281 -14.51 -4.83 23.96
CA ALA A 281 -14.33 -4.73 22.52
C ALA A 281 -13.51 -3.48 22.16
N ASP A 282 -12.56 -3.62 21.25
CA ASP A 282 -11.68 -2.54 20.74
C ASP A 282 -12.02 -2.12 19.32
N ALA A 283 -12.49 -3.06 18.48
CA ALA A 283 -12.85 -2.79 17.11
C ALA A 283 -14.11 -3.55 16.65
N ILE A 284 -14.65 -3.07 15.53
CA ILE A 284 -15.79 -3.62 14.81
C ILE A 284 -15.33 -3.85 13.37
N VAL A 285 -15.48 -5.04 12.84
CA VAL A 285 -15.18 -5.38 11.44
C VAL A 285 -16.49 -5.65 10.72
N ILE A 286 -16.73 -4.92 9.63
CA ILE A 286 -17.95 -5.01 8.82
C ILE A 286 -17.64 -4.82 7.33
N ASN A 287 -18.60 -5.16 6.47
CA ASN A 287 -18.52 -4.88 5.06
C ASN A 287 -18.75 -3.37 4.79
N PRO A 288 -18.08 -2.76 3.78
CA PRO A 288 -18.32 -1.37 3.39
C PRO A 288 -19.79 -1.04 3.06
N GLU A 289 -20.52 -1.96 2.43
CA GLU A 289 -21.95 -1.79 2.12
C GLU A 289 -22.81 -1.73 3.38
N ASP A 290 -22.48 -2.53 4.39
CA ASP A 290 -23.14 -2.49 5.69
C ASP A 290 -22.83 -1.19 6.43
N TRP A 291 -21.61 -0.69 6.32
CA TRP A 291 -21.21 0.58 6.89
C TRP A 291 -21.95 1.75 6.23
N GLU A 292 -22.03 1.76 4.90
CA GLU A 292 -22.85 2.72 4.15
C GLU A 292 -24.29 2.74 4.64
N ALA A 293 -24.92 1.57 4.79
CA ALA A 293 -26.28 1.48 5.25
C ALA A 293 -26.49 2.05 6.68
N ILE A 294 -25.46 1.93 7.54
CA ILE A 294 -25.47 2.54 8.87
C ILE A 294 -25.35 4.06 8.78
N GLU A 295 -24.43 4.58 7.97
CA GLU A 295 -24.22 6.00 7.77
C GLU A 295 -25.44 6.70 7.14
N LEU A 296 -26.10 6.02 6.20
CA LEU A 296 -27.28 6.53 5.51
C LEU A 296 -28.57 6.43 6.35
N THR A 297 -28.52 5.91 7.57
CA THR A 297 -29.69 5.81 8.43
C THR A 297 -30.22 7.21 8.76
N LYS A 298 -31.50 7.46 8.40
CA LYS A 298 -32.20 8.74 8.59
C LYS A 298 -33.25 8.64 9.69
N ALA A 299 -33.44 9.74 10.39
CA ALA A 299 -34.58 9.95 11.28
C ALA A 299 -35.87 10.17 10.47
N THR A 300 -37.01 10.15 11.14
CA THR A 300 -38.34 10.32 10.51
C THR A 300 -38.50 11.67 9.81
N ASP A 301 -37.73 12.66 10.22
CA ASP A 301 -37.65 14.01 9.65
C ASP A 301 -36.68 14.14 8.45
N GLY A 302 -36.07 13.05 8.06
CA GLY A 302 -35.15 12.98 6.92
C GLY A 302 -33.70 13.38 7.22
N GLN A 303 -33.39 13.74 8.47
CA GLN A 303 -32.01 14.05 8.88
C GLN A 303 -31.20 12.75 9.10
N TYR A 304 -29.91 12.78 8.76
CA TYR A 304 -29.00 11.68 9.07
C TYR A 304 -28.77 11.60 10.59
N ILE A 305 -28.89 10.40 11.13
CA ILE A 305 -28.72 10.17 12.58
C ILE A 305 -27.22 10.16 12.95
N MET A 306 -26.40 9.50 12.15
CA MET A 306 -25.00 9.26 12.47
C MET A 306 -24.04 10.14 11.67
N ALA A 307 -24.33 10.37 10.40
CA ALA A 307 -23.40 11.02 9.50
C ALA A 307 -23.55 12.55 9.58
N ASN A 308 -22.52 13.23 10.06
CA ASN A 308 -22.25 14.58 9.62
C ASN A 308 -21.33 14.48 8.39
N PRO A 309 -21.81 14.68 7.15
CA PRO A 309 -21.01 14.55 5.95
C PRO A 309 -19.78 15.47 5.90
N MET A 310 -19.72 16.46 6.79
CA MET A 310 -18.61 17.41 6.92
C MET A 310 -17.63 17.06 8.04
N ALA A 311 -17.86 15.98 8.80
CA ALA A 311 -16.96 15.56 9.86
C ALA A 311 -15.78 14.76 9.29
N LEU A 312 -14.58 15.20 9.57
CA LEU A 312 -13.31 14.57 9.19
C LEU A 312 -12.86 13.44 10.15
N ALA A 313 -13.74 12.97 11.02
CA ALA A 313 -13.42 11.90 11.96
C ALA A 313 -13.38 10.55 11.23
N GLY A 314 -12.39 9.71 11.55
CA GLY A 314 -12.34 8.33 11.04
C GLY A 314 -13.57 7.52 11.47
N PRO A 315 -13.86 6.38 10.80
CA PRO A 315 -15.05 5.57 11.08
C PRO A 315 -15.00 5.03 12.51
N GLN A 316 -15.91 5.51 13.35
CA GLN A 316 -16.06 5.11 14.74
C GLN A 316 -17.53 4.93 15.10
N LEU A 317 -17.84 3.88 15.85
CA LEU A 317 -19.18 3.62 16.36
C LEU A 317 -19.10 3.26 17.86
N TRP A 318 -19.86 3.98 18.68
CA TRP A 318 -19.85 3.79 20.15
C TRP A 318 -18.44 3.92 20.77
N GLY A 319 -17.59 4.78 20.20
CA GLY A 319 -16.21 4.97 20.64
C GLY A 319 -15.28 3.80 20.31
N LYS A 320 -15.68 2.90 19.41
CA LYS A 320 -14.88 1.80 18.89
C LYS A 320 -14.50 2.07 17.45
N ARG A 321 -13.28 1.65 17.06
CA ARG A 321 -12.80 1.74 15.68
C ARG A 321 -13.65 0.83 14.79
N VAL A 322 -14.16 1.35 13.69
CA VAL A 322 -14.81 0.55 12.65
C VAL A 322 -13.82 0.30 11.53
N VAL A 323 -13.69 -0.95 11.13
CA VAL A 323 -12.87 -1.40 10.02
C VAL A 323 -13.80 -1.96 8.95
N ALA A 324 -13.95 -1.19 7.88
CA ALA A 324 -14.71 -1.61 6.72
C ALA A 324 -13.78 -2.33 5.74
N THR A 325 -14.03 -3.62 5.51
CA THR A 325 -13.23 -4.45 4.59
C THR A 325 -14.11 -5.33 3.73
N ASN A 326 -13.72 -5.50 2.46
CA ASN A 326 -14.41 -6.40 1.53
C ASN A 326 -14.10 -7.89 1.82
N SER A 327 -13.20 -8.19 2.76
CA SER A 327 -12.90 -9.58 3.15
C SER A 327 -13.98 -10.21 4.02
N ILE A 328 -14.89 -9.43 4.58
CA ILE A 328 -16.08 -9.94 5.29
C ILE A 328 -17.30 -9.89 4.38
N ALA A 329 -18.14 -10.92 4.44
CA ALA A 329 -19.36 -10.99 3.64
C ALA A 329 -20.36 -9.92 4.11
N GLU A 330 -21.11 -9.36 3.14
CA GLU A 330 -22.25 -8.49 3.40
C GLU A 330 -23.23 -9.12 4.40
N GLY A 331 -23.80 -8.31 5.26
CA GLY A 331 -24.74 -8.75 6.30
C GLY A 331 -24.08 -9.45 7.49
N THR A 332 -22.73 -9.62 7.49
CA THR A 332 -21.99 -10.24 8.59
C THR A 332 -21.14 -9.20 9.31
N PHE A 333 -21.09 -9.29 10.63
CA PHE A 333 -20.20 -8.45 11.44
C PHE A 333 -19.38 -9.26 12.42
N LEU A 334 -18.23 -8.71 12.79
CA LEU A 334 -17.37 -9.24 13.86
C LEU A 334 -17.03 -8.10 14.82
N VAL A 335 -17.43 -8.25 16.07
CA VAL A 335 -17.10 -7.31 17.16
C VAL A 335 -16.18 -8.04 18.14
N GLY A 336 -15.07 -7.44 18.52
CA GLY A 336 -14.18 -8.14 19.44
C GLY A 336 -13.12 -7.28 20.10
N ALA A 337 -12.43 -7.91 21.05
CA ALA A 337 -11.21 -7.41 21.67
C ALA A 337 -10.00 -8.05 20.96
N PHE A 338 -9.63 -7.51 19.82
CA PHE A 338 -8.59 -8.07 18.94
C PHE A 338 -7.22 -8.07 19.59
N THR A 339 -6.90 -7.01 20.32
CA THR A 339 -5.60 -6.85 20.99
C THR A 339 -5.36 -7.92 22.07
N MET A 340 -6.41 -8.36 22.78
CA MET A 340 -6.31 -9.33 23.87
C MET A 340 -6.68 -10.76 23.45
N GLY A 341 -7.58 -10.87 22.47
CA GLY A 341 -8.23 -12.14 22.11
C GLY A 341 -7.45 -12.98 21.10
N ALA A 342 -6.63 -12.35 20.25
CA ALA A 342 -5.89 -13.03 19.19
C ALA A 342 -4.49 -12.44 19.00
N GLN A 343 -3.59 -13.22 18.38
CA GLN A 343 -2.24 -12.79 18.02
C GLN A 343 -1.80 -13.46 16.72
N VAL A 344 -1.15 -12.69 15.87
CA VAL A 344 -0.48 -13.18 14.66
C VAL A 344 0.95 -13.55 15.01
N TRP A 345 1.42 -14.67 14.50
CA TRP A 345 2.79 -15.16 14.68
C TRP A 345 3.46 -15.31 13.33
N ASP A 346 4.46 -14.47 13.08
CA ASP A 346 5.26 -14.55 11.88
C ASP A 346 6.41 -15.52 12.07
N ARG A 347 6.54 -16.48 11.17
CA ARG A 347 7.71 -17.34 11.08
C ARG A 347 8.68 -16.86 10.02
N MET A 348 8.15 -16.42 8.89
CA MET A 348 8.91 -15.87 7.79
C MET A 348 8.15 -14.64 7.26
N ASP A 349 8.84 -13.53 7.23
CA ASP A 349 8.32 -12.29 6.64
C ASP A 349 8.09 -12.50 5.15
N ALA A 350 7.16 -11.75 4.56
CA ALA A 350 6.88 -11.80 3.13
C ALA A 350 8.15 -11.49 2.31
N ALA A 351 8.53 -12.41 1.45
CA ALA A 351 9.72 -12.30 0.62
C ALA A 351 9.40 -12.68 -0.83
N VAL A 352 10.06 -12.01 -1.78
CA VAL A 352 9.99 -12.36 -3.20
C VAL A 352 11.32 -12.98 -3.61
N GLN A 353 11.25 -14.12 -4.29
CA GLN A 353 12.40 -14.85 -4.82
C GLN A 353 12.26 -14.99 -6.33
N ILE A 354 13.37 -14.93 -7.04
CA ILE A 354 13.43 -15.08 -8.50
C ILE A 354 14.23 -16.34 -8.81
N SER A 355 13.67 -17.23 -9.63
CA SER A 355 14.34 -18.42 -10.12
C SER A 355 14.28 -18.53 -11.65
N TYR A 356 15.38 -18.88 -12.25
CA TYR A 356 15.52 -19.16 -13.70
C TYR A 356 15.51 -20.65 -14.02
N GLU A 357 15.57 -21.50 -13.01
CA GLU A 357 15.79 -22.95 -13.15
C GLU A 357 14.52 -23.78 -13.00
N ASP A 358 13.37 -23.13 -12.74
CA ASP A 358 12.10 -23.82 -12.52
C ASP A 358 11.58 -24.45 -13.83
N GLY A 359 11.36 -25.76 -13.82
CA GLY A 359 10.81 -26.52 -14.93
C GLY A 359 11.56 -26.30 -16.25
N ASP A 360 10.85 -25.79 -17.27
CA ASP A 360 11.42 -25.49 -18.61
C ASP A 360 11.91 -24.04 -18.77
N ASN A 361 11.97 -23.25 -17.70
CA ASN A 361 12.31 -21.82 -17.74
C ASN A 361 13.63 -21.54 -18.45
N PHE A 362 14.64 -22.36 -18.18
CA PHE A 362 15.96 -22.24 -18.83
C PHE A 362 15.87 -22.35 -20.35
N LYS A 363 15.07 -23.29 -20.86
CA LYS A 363 14.90 -23.51 -22.30
C LYS A 363 14.07 -22.44 -23.00
N LYS A 364 13.16 -21.78 -22.21
CA LYS A 364 12.20 -20.81 -22.74
C LYS A 364 12.57 -19.36 -22.45
N ASN A 365 13.74 -19.10 -21.84
CA ASN A 365 14.15 -17.77 -21.36
C ASN A 365 13.09 -17.12 -20.43
N MET A 366 12.55 -17.92 -19.52
CA MET A 366 11.59 -17.46 -18.52
C MET A 366 12.25 -17.36 -17.14
N ALA A 367 11.67 -16.54 -16.29
CA ALA A 367 11.94 -16.46 -14.86
C ALA A 367 10.63 -16.65 -14.09
N THR A 368 10.69 -17.35 -12.97
CA THR A 368 9.57 -17.47 -12.03
C THR A 368 9.84 -16.59 -10.83
N LEU A 369 8.95 -15.63 -10.57
CA LEU A 369 8.95 -14.82 -9.36
C LEU A 369 7.98 -15.46 -8.38
N LEU A 370 8.47 -15.89 -7.23
CA LEU A 370 7.72 -16.49 -6.15
C LEU A 370 7.65 -15.52 -4.98
N ALA A 371 6.44 -15.22 -4.50
CA ALA A 371 6.25 -14.55 -3.23
C ALA A 371 5.72 -15.54 -2.20
N GLU A 372 6.33 -15.56 -1.03
CA GLU A 372 5.88 -16.42 0.06
C GLU A 372 6.05 -15.75 1.42
N GLU A 373 5.17 -16.16 2.35
CA GLU A 373 5.26 -15.84 3.76
C GLU A 373 4.76 -17.01 4.60
N ARG A 374 5.16 -17.05 5.87
CA ARG A 374 4.76 -18.12 6.79
C ARG A 374 4.30 -17.51 8.08
N LEU A 375 3.04 -17.76 8.43
CA LEU A 375 2.43 -17.21 9.63
C LEU A 375 1.45 -18.18 10.28
N ALA A 376 1.08 -17.88 11.52
CA ALA A 376 0.03 -18.58 12.27
C ALA A 376 -0.85 -17.55 12.98
N LEU A 377 -2.12 -17.89 13.16
CA LEU A 377 -3.04 -17.12 13.97
C LEU A 377 -3.39 -17.92 15.24
N THR A 378 -3.22 -17.31 16.39
CA THR A 378 -3.67 -17.87 17.67
C THR A 378 -4.88 -17.08 18.17
N VAL A 379 -5.97 -17.78 18.45
CA VAL A 379 -7.14 -17.21 19.11
C VAL A 379 -7.17 -17.72 20.55
N TYR A 380 -6.80 -16.86 21.47
CA TYR A 380 -6.70 -17.23 22.90
C TYR A 380 -8.08 -17.40 23.54
N ARG A 381 -9.00 -16.51 23.18
CA ARG A 381 -10.32 -16.44 23.81
C ARG A 381 -11.43 -16.25 22.77
N PRO A 382 -12.14 -17.30 22.37
CA PRO A 382 -13.28 -17.19 21.45
C PRO A 382 -14.40 -16.28 21.96
N ALA A 383 -14.59 -16.21 23.28
CA ALA A 383 -15.59 -15.33 23.90
C ALA A 383 -15.29 -13.82 23.73
N ALA A 384 -14.05 -13.47 23.36
CA ALA A 384 -13.68 -12.09 23.04
C ALA A 384 -14.19 -11.63 21.67
N PHE A 385 -14.65 -12.54 20.81
CA PHE A 385 -15.10 -12.26 19.45
C PHE A 385 -16.56 -12.65 19.29
N ILE A 386 -17.40 -11.70 18.94
CA ILE A 386 -18.82 -11.90 18.69
C ILE A 386 -19.08 -11.79 17.19
N LYS A 387 -19.46 -12.92 16.57
CA LYS A 387 -19.86 -12.99 15.17
C LYS A 387 -21.37 -12.99 15.07
N GLY A 388 -21.93 -12.17 14.22
CA GLY A 388 -23.35 -12.13 13.95
C GLY A 388 -23.69 -11.71 12.54
N THR A 389 -24.98 -11.71 12.28
CA THR A 389 -25.58 -11.20 11.04
C THR A 389 -26.58 -10.08 11.38
N PHE A 390 -26.77 -9.13 10.45
CA PHE A 390 -27.71 -8.04 10.59
C PHE A 390 -29.14 -8.47 10.28
#